data_cc1775cf54505449d34152587337d425
#
_entry.id   cc1775cf54505449d34152587337d425
#
_cell.length_a   1.000
_cell.length_b   1.000
_cell.length_c   1.000
_cell.angle_alpha   90.00
_cell.angle_beta   90.00
_cell.angle_gamma   90.00
#
_symmetry.space_group_name_H-M   'P 1'
#
loop_
_entity.id
_entity.type
_entity.pdbx_description
1 polymer ?
#
loop_
_entity_poly.entity_id
_entity_poly.type
_entity_poly.pdbx_seq_one_letter_code
_entity_poly.pdbx_strand_id
1 'polypeptide(L)'
;INALADVDCRLKWPNDILFDKQKLAGVLIESTSISGQCFVVIGIGVNICLPQTLIKDIDQPAIDLHSLGASIDRNVLVGSAVLELDNVLERYFADGFDFFRSDWCAMHAYHNRRISFVLPGGRQVEGDVLDVDSNGALIVSVNGKAERYISGEVQIY
;
A
#
# COMPACT_ATOMS: atom_id res chain seq x y z
N ILE A 1 5.00 7.52 8.43
CA ILE A 1 3.74 8.05 9.01
C ILE A 1 3.64 7.63 10.47
N ASN A 2 3.71 6.34 10.82
CA ASN A 2 3.54 5.86 12.19
C ASN A 2 4.41 6.60 13.20
N ALA A 3 5.71 6.77 12.90
CA ALA A 3 6.66 7.44 13.79
C ALA A 3 6.44 8.96 13.88
N LEU A 4 5.88 9.59 12.85
CA LEU A 4 5.68 11.04 12.81
C LEU A 4 4.32 11.47 13.37
N ALA A 5 3.30 10.62 13.22
CA ALA A 5 1.91 10.95 13.53
C ALA A 5 1.35 10.17 14.72
N ASP A 6 2.13 9.26 15.30
CA ASP A 6 1.69 8.34 16.37
C ASP A 6 0.39 7.59 16.02
N VAL A 7 0.31 7.08 14.80
CA VAL A 7 -0.84 6.32 14.28
C VAL A 7 -0.43 4.91 13.88
N ASP A 8 -1.23 3.89 14.17
CA ASP A 8 -0.99 2.49 13.79
C ASP A 8 -1.53 2.23 12.38
N CYS A 9 -0.77 2.60 11.36
CA CYS A 9 -1.12 2.33 9.98
C CYS A 9 -0.81 0.89 9.60
N ARG A 10 -1.63 0.35 8.70
CA ARG A 10 -1.48 -0.98 8.11
C ARG A 10 -1.36 -0.89 6.60
N LEU A 11 -0.70 -1.87 6.00
CA LEU A 11 -0.56 -1.97 4.55
C LEU A 11 -1.73 -2.76 3.96
N LYS A 12 -2.25 -2.30 2.82
CA LYS A 12 -3.18 -3.05 2.00
C LYS A 12 -2.55 -3.27 0.63
N TRP A 13 -2.39 -4.54 0.26
CA TRP A 13 -1.91 -4.87 -1.07
C TRP A 13 -2.87 -4.34 -2.16
N PRO A 14 -2.36 -3.81 -3.29
CA PRO A 14 -0.92 -3.76 -3.62
C PRO A 14 -0.19 -2.52 -3.06
N ASN A 15 -0.84 -1.41 -2.79
CA ASN A 15 -0.17 -0.11 -2.67
C ASN A 15 -0.87 0.91 -1.75
N ASP A 16 -1.84 0.48 -0.94
CA ASP A 16 -2.56 1.37 -0.04
C ASP A 16 -2.02 1.29 1.40
N ILE A 17 -2.13 2.40 2.12
CA ILE A 17 -1.87 2.51 3.55
C ILE A 17 -3.22 2.84 4.21
N LEU A 18 -3.59 2.03 5.19
CA LEU A 18 -4.86 2.14 5.90
C LEU A 18 -4.64 2.55 7.36
N PHE A 19 -5.64 3.24 7.90
CA PHE A 19 -5.91 3.33 9.32
C PHE A 19 -7.34 2.86 9.56
N ASP A 20 -7.53 1.87 10.40
CA ASP A 20 -8.84 1.26 10.73
C ASP A 20 -9.73 1.04 9.49
N LYS A 21 -9.21 0.33 8.49
CA LYS A 21 -9.86 0.04 7.21
C LYS A 21 -10.14 1.25 6.29
N GLN A 22 -9.77 2.45 6.68
CA GLN A 22 -9.91 3.65 5.86
C GLN A 22 -8.58 4.00 5.19
N LYS A 23 -8.61 4.37 3.91
CA LYS A 23 -7.40 4.73 3.17
C LYS A 23 -6.85 6.07 3.65
N LEU A 24 -5.64 6.05 4.17
CA LEU A 24 -4.87 7.23 4.59
C LEU A 24 -3.89 7.68 3.51
N ALA A 25 -3.28 6.73 2.81
CA ALA A 25 -2.29 7.03 1.78
C ALA A 25 -2.26 5.94 0.71
N GLY A 26 -1.58 6.22 -0.39
CA GLY A 26 -1.32 5.27 -1.45
C GLY A 26 -0.03 5.58 -2.18
N VAL A 27 0.57 4.54 -2.79
CA VAL A 27 1.80 4.64 -3.58
C VAL A 27 1.48 4.18 -4.99
N LEU A 28 1.80 5.00 -5.98
CA LEU A 28 1.68 4.66 -7.39
C LEU A 28 3.07 4.60 -8.02
N ILE A 29 3.37 3.48 -8.67
CA ILE A 29 4.64 3.30 -9.38
C ILE A 29 4.34 3.17 -10.87
N GLU A 30 4.95 4.03 -11.66
CA GLU A 30 4.88 4.01 -13.12
C GLU A 30 6.28 3.82 -13.69
N SER A 31 6.40 3.03 -14.74
CA SER A 31 7.67 2.80 -15.41
C SER A 31 7.55 3.07 -16.90
N THR A 32 8.60 3.64 -17.48
CA THR A 32 8.71 3.86 -18.93
C THR A 32 10.12 3.52 -19.41
N SER A 33 10.24 3.10 -20.65
CA SER A 33 11.53 2.81 -21.28
C SER A 33 11.81 3.84 -22.36
N ILE A 34 12.95 4.55 -22.25
CA ILE A 34 13.39 5.53 -23.22
C ILE A 34 14.82 5.17 -23.62
N SER A 35 15.05 4.94 -24.92
CA SER A 35 16.37 4.58 -25.45
C SER A 35 17.07 3.41 -24.75
N GLY A 36 16.28 2.40 -24.33
CA GLY A 36 16.77 1.21 -23.63
C GLY A 36 17.07 1.40 -22.14
N GLN A 37 16.82 2.58 -21.59
CA GLN A 37 16.89 2.84 -20.15
C GLN A 37 15.49 2.80 -19.55
N CYS A 38 15.36 2.16 -18.39
CA CYS A 38 14.12 2.14 -17.62
C CYS A 38 14.10 3.30 -16.63
N PHE A 39 13.05 4.10 -16.71
CA PHE A 39 12.75 5.16 -15.76
C PHE A 39 11.54 4.77 -14.91
N VAL A 40 11.63 5.02 -13.61
CA VAL A 40 10.56 4.74 -12.66
C VAL A 40 10.17 6.03 -11.97
N VAL A 41 8.86 6.29 -11.92
CA VAL A 41 8.27 7.39 -11.16
C VAL A 41 7.51 6.81 -10.00
N ILE A 42 7.83 7.25 -8.79
CA ILE A 42 7.14 6.82 -7.56
C ILE A 42 6.32 8.01 -7.04
N GLY A 43 5.00 7.91 -7.17
CA GLY A 43 4.05 8.86 -6.61
C GLY A 43 3.59 8.40 -5.23
N ILE A 44 3.70 9.28 -4.23
CA ILE A 44 3.20 9.02 -2.86
C ILE A 44 2.13 10.05 -2.55
N GLY A 45 0.88 9.60 -2.37
CA GLY A 45 -0.25 10.41 -1.97
C GLY A 45 -0.60 10.16 -0.50
N VAL A 46 -0.62 11.23 0.32
CA VAL A 46 -1.02 11.15 1.73
C VAL A 46 -2.18 12.12 1.99
N ASN A 47 -3.24 11.64 2.57
CA ASN A 47 -4.35 12.47 3.00
C ASN A 47 -3.95 13.23 4.28
N ILE A 48 -3.63 14.50 4.14
CA ILE A 48 -3.24 15.34 5.29
C ILE A 48 -4.48 15.99 5.91
N CYS A 49 -5.33 16.59 5.07
CA CYS A 49 -6.60 17.19 5.47
C CYS A 49 -7.56 17.11 4.29
N LEU A 50 -8.58 16.26 4.38
CA LEU A 50 -9.58 16.06 3.34
C LEU A 50 -10.75 17.01 3.53
N PRO A 51 -11.08 17.87 2.55
CA PRO A 51 -12.31 18.63 2.58
C PRO A 51 -13.53 17.70 2.65
N GLN A 52 -14.48 17.99 3.52
CA GLN A 52 -15.71 17.18 3.67
C GLN A 52 -16.50 17.05 2.37
N THR A 53 -16.38 18.02 1.48
CA THR A 53 -17.00 18.00 0.15
C THR A 53 -16.42 16.91 -0.75
N LEU A 54 -15.12 16.58 -0.60
CA LEU A 54 -14.45 15.56 -1.42
C LEU A 54 -14.65 14.14 -0.85
N ILE A 55 -14.88 14.00 0.46
CA ILE A 55 -15.09 12.67 1.08
C ILE A 55 -16.29 11.94 0.46
N LYS A 56 -17.31 12.69 0.03
CA LYS A 56 -18.53 12.11 -0.58
C LYS A 56 -18.31 11.56 -1.99
N ASP A 57 -17.27 12.03 -2.67
CA ASP A 57 -16.96 11.65 -4.06
C ASP A 57 -15.86 10.56 -4.12
N ILE A 58 -15.38 10.10 -2.95
CA ILE A 58 -14.38 9.02 -2.87
C ILE A 58 -15.10 7.67 -2.80
N ASP A 59 -14.84 6.79 -3.76
CA ASP A 59 -15.49 5.48 -3.88
C ASP A 59 -15.15 4.47 -2.78
N GLN A 60 -14.19 4.79 -1.90
CA GLN A 60 -13.76 3.95 -0.79
C GLN A 60 -13.64 4.75 0.52
N PRO A 61 -13.80 4.11 1.68
CA PRO A 61 -13.58 4.77 2.97
C PRO A 61 -12.19 5.40 3.04
N ALA A 62 -12.14 6.70 3.31
CA ALA A 62 -10.90 7.47 3.41
C ALA A 62 -10.84 8.25 4.72
N ILE A 63 -9.61 8.47 5.23
CA ILE A 63 -9.31 9.24 6.42
C ILE A 63 -8.09 10.12 6.16
N ASP A 64 -7.90 11.14 6.95
CA ASP A 64 -6.75 12.05 6.88
C ASP A 64 -6.04 12.18 8.23
N LEU A 65 -4.80 12.68 8.20
CA LEU A 65 -3.97 12.87 9.37
C LEU A 65 -4.57 13.87 10.37
N HIS A 66 -5.20 14.92 9.87
CA HIS A 66 -5.82 15.92 10.73
C HIS A 66 -7.00 15.34 11.54
N SER A 67 -7.83 14.52 10.92
CA SER A 67 -8.94 13.80 11.58
C SER A 67 -8.46 12.82 12.65
N LEU A 68 -7.22 12.33 12.53
CA LEU A 68 -6.56 11.48 13.52
C LEU A 68 -5.88 12.29 14.66
N GLY A 69 -6.02 13.62 14.65
CA GLY A 69 -5.39 14.49 15.63
C GLY A 69 -3.89 14.73 15.39
N ALA A 70 -3.34 14.25 14.28
CA ALA A 70 -1.95 14.48 13.94
C ALA A 70 -1.73 15.90 13.41
N SER A 71 -0.78 16.63 14.02
CA SER A 71 -0.36 17.95 13.57
C SER A 71 1.05 17.86 13.00
N ILE A 72 1.15 17.59 11.72
CA ILE A 72 2.43 17.44 11.01
C ILE A 72 2.60 18.57 10.01
N ASP A 73 3.76 19.20 10.00
CA ASP A 73 4.16 20.11 8.93
C ASP A 73 4.34 19.30 7.63
N ARG A 74 3.72 19.76 6.55
CA ARG A 74 3.76 19.08 5.25
C ARG A 74 5.19 18.92 4.72
N ASN A 75 6.06 19.91 4.94
CA ASN A 75 7.43 19.86 4.44
C ASN A 75 8.26 18.85 5.24
N VAL A 76 8.00 18.73 6.53
CA VAL A 76 8.61 17.68 7.38
C VAL A 76 8.18 16.30 6.89
N LEU A 77 6.90 16.10 6.62
CA LEU A 77 6.39 14.83 6.10
C LEU A 77 7.03 14.46 4.76
N VAL A 78 7.09 15.43 3.83
CA VAL A 78 7.71 15.22 2.51
C VAL A 78 9.21 14.93 2.64
N GLY A 79 9.94 15.72 3.43
CA GLY A 79 11.37 15.51 3.65
C GLY A 79 11.68 14.13 4.24
N SER A 80 10.91 13.71 5.24
CA SER A 80 11.03 12.37 5.83
C SER A 80 10.69 11.27 4.83
N ALA A 81 9.64 11.44 4.03
CA ALA A 81 9.27 10.44 3.03
C ALA A 81 10.34 10.26 1.96
N VAL A 82 10.97 11.36 1.51
CA VAL A 82 12.07 11.31 0.53
C VAL A 82 13.29 10.59 1.12
N LEU A 83 13.68 10.93 2.36
CA LEU A 83 14.80 10.29 3.03
C LEU A 83 14.59 8.78 3.21
N GLU A 84 13.41 8.39 3.69
CA GLU A 84 13.08 6.97 3.87
C GLU A 84 12.98 6.22 2.55
N LEU A 85 12.47 6.87 1.49
CA LEU A 85 12.43 6.27 0.17
C LEU A 85 13.84 5.99 -0.37
N ASP A 86 14.77 6.91 -0.19
CA ASP A 86 16.17 6.74 -0.59
C ASP A 86 16.79 5.53 0.11
N ASN A 87 16.66 5.45 1.44
CA ASN A 87 17.13 4.32 2.24
C ASN A 87 16.51 2.98 1.79
N VAL A 88 15.20 2.97 1.52
CA VAL A 88 14.47 1.78 1.06
C VAL A 88 14.96 1.35 -0.32
N LEU A 89 15.17 2.30 -1.25
CA LEU A 89 15.65 1.99 -2.60
C LEU A 89 17.06 1.43 -2.59
N GLU A 90 17.99 2.01 -1.83
CA GLU A 90 19.34 1.47 -1.66
C GLU A 90 19.30 0.02 -1.18
N ARG A 91 18.47 -0.25 -0.16
CA ARG A 91 18.33 -1.60 0.40
C ARG A 91 17.67 -2.57 -0.57
N TYR A 92 16.62 -2.11 -1.28
CA TYR A 92 15.94 -2.92 -2.28
C TYR A 92 16.86 -3.32 -3.44
N PHE A 93 17.73 -2.42 -3.91
CA PHE A 93 18.69 -2.76 -4.96
C PHE A 93 19.78 -3.72 -4.49
N ALA A 94 20.13 -3.71 -3.20
CA ALA A 94 21.11 -4.63 -2.64
C ALA A 94 20.53 -6.03 -2.37
N ASP A 95 19.34 -6.11 -1.75
CA ASP A 95 18.83 -7.35 -1.14
C ASP A 95 17.46 -7.78 -1.70
N GLY A 96 16.83 -6.98 -2.55
CA GLY A 96 15.51 -7.25 -3.11
C GLY A 96 14.36 -7.11 -2.11
N PHE A 97 13.17 -7.51 -2.54
CA PHE A 97 11.97 -7.43 -1.70
C PHE A 97 12.00 -8.40 -0.51
N ASP A 98 12.71 -9.52 -0.62
CA ASP A 98 12.77 -10.52 0.45
C ASP A 98 13.28 -9.93 1.79
N PHE A 99 14.14 -8.91 1.74
CA PHE A 99 14.57 -8.20 2.94
C PHE A 99 13.39 -7.56 3.70
N PHE A 100 12.42 -7.01 2.98
CA PHE A 100 11.27 -6.31 3.56
C PHE A 100 10.06 -7.21 3.81
N ARG A 101 10.05 -8.42 3.28
CA ARG A 101 8.89 -9.31 3.24
C ARG A 101 8.30 -9.58 4.62
N SER A 102 9.14 -9.89 5.61
CA SER A 102 8.70 -10.18 6.98
C SER A 102 7.97 -8.99 7.60
N ASP A 103 8.57 -7.81 7.50
CA ASP A 103 8.00 -6.57 8.06
C ASP A 103 6.74 -6.17 7.30
N TRP A 104 6.75 -6.34 5.98
CA TRP A 104 5.58 -6.09 5.15
C TRP A 104 4.40 -6.99 5.56
N CYS A 105 4.63 -8.30 5.74
CA CYS A 105 3.59 -9.23 6.18
C CYS A 105 3.07 -8.90 7.58
N ALA A 106 3.93 -8.50 8.50
CA ALA A 106 3.55 -8.09 9.85
C ALA A 106 2.65 -6.84 9.85
N MET A 107 2.86 -5.94 8.89
CA MET A 107 2.07 -4.73 8.72
C MET A 107 0.82 -4.93 7.83
N HIS A 108 0.71 -6.04 7.10
CA HIS A 108 -0.39 -6.25 6.18
C HIS A 108 -1.73 -6.42 6.91
N ALA A 109 -2.71 -5.58 6.58
CA ALA A 109 -4.01 -5.52 7.26
C ALA A 109 -4.80 -6.82 7.17
N TYR A 110 -4.58 -7.60 6.12
CA TYR A 110 -5.34 -8.81 5.81
C TYR A 110 -4.50 -10.09 5.84
N HIS A 111 -3.32 -10.07 6.43
CA HIS A 111 -2.51 -11.27 6.59
C HIS A 111 -3.27 -12.34 7.38
N ASN A 112 -3.34 -13.56 6.86
CA ASN A 112 -4.11 -14.68 7.40
C ASN A 112 -5.63 -14.40 7.52
N ARG A 113 -6.17 -13.52 6.69
CA ARG A 113 -7.61 -13.20 6.67
C ARG A 113 -8.21 -13.50 5.30
N ARG A 114 -9.50 -13.79 5.31
CA ARG A 114 -10.29 -13.91 4.08
C ARG A 114 -10.51 -12.53 3.46
N ILE A 115 -10.29 -12.47 2.15
CA ILE A 115 -10.53 -11.27 1.35
C ILE A 115 -11.36 -11.60 0.12
N SER A 116 -12.00 -10.58 -0.42
CA SER A 116 -12.47 -10.56 -1.79
C SER A 116 -11.69 -9.49 -2.56
N PHE A 117 -11.32 -9.76 -3.80
CA PHE A 117 -10.64 -8.78 -4.63
C PHE A 117 -11.04 -8.95 -6.10
N VAL A 118 -10.94 -7.83 -6.83
CA VAL A 118 -11.29 -7.76 -8.24
C VAL A 118 -9.99 -7.74 -9.06
N LEU A 119 -9.89 -8.66 -10.01
CA LEU A 119 -8.79 -8.71 -10.96
C LEU A 119 -9.04 -7.75 -12.13
N PRO A 120 -7.99 -7.36 -12.87
CA PRO A 120 -8.15 -6.71 -14.16
C PRO A 120 -9.11 -7.50 -15.04
N GLY A 121 -10.11 -6.82 -15.63
CA GLY A 121 -11.19 -7.47 -16.38
C GLY A 121 -12.45 -7.81 -15.56
N GLY A 122 -12.48 -7.42 -14.27
CA GLY A 122 -13.70 -7.48 -13.44
C GLY A 122 -13.98 -8.84 -12.78
N ARG A 123 -13.09 -9.83 -12.92
CA ARG A 123 -13.26 -11.14 -12.26
C ARG A 123 -13.01 -11.00 -10.75
N GLN A 124 -14.03 -11.33 -9.96
CA GLN A 124 -13.94 -11.38 -8.51
C GLN A 124 -13.33 -12.71 -8.06
N VAL A 125 -12.46 -12.64 -7.06
CA VAL A 125 -11.81 -13.77 -6.42
C VAL A 125 -11.97 -13.65 -4.92
N GLU A 126 -12.27 -14.76 -4.26
CA GLU A 126 -12.31 -14.84 -2.79
C GLU A 126 -11.34 -15.91 -2.30
N GLY A 127 -10.65 -15.62 -1.21
CA GLY A 127 -9.72 -16.56 -0.61
C GLY A 127 -9.06 -16.02 0.65
N ASP A 128 -8.23 -16.85 1.25
CA ASP A 128 -7.52 -16.51 2.47
C ASP A 128 -6.08 -16.07 2.11
N VAL A 129 -5.70 -14.86 2.52
CA VAL A 129 -4.34 -14.35 2.31
C VAL A 129 -3.36 -15.20 3.09
N LEU A 130 -2.39 -15.76 2.40
CA LEU A 130 -1.33 -16.57 2.99
C LEU A 130 -0.05 -15.75 3.21
N ASP A 131 0.40 -15.06 2.15
CA ASP A 131 1.71 -14.40 2.15
C ASP A 131 1.86 -13.45 0.94
N VAL A 132 3.03 -12.88 0.76
CA VAL A 132 3.54 -12.33 -0.50
C VAL A 132 4.80 -13.08 -0.90
N ASP A 133 5.05 -13.24 -2.20
CA ASP A 133 6.30 -13.88 -2.68
C ASP A 133 7.47 -12.88 -2.72
N SER A 134 8.66 -13.38 -3.11
CA SER A 134 9.90 -12.59 -3.25
C SER A 134 9.82 -11.42 -4.25
N ASN A 135 8.77 -11.39 -5.07
CA ASN A 135 8.52 -10.31 -6.03
C ASN A 135 7.32 -9.42 -5.63
N GLY A 136 6.80 -9.58 -4.41
CA GLY A 136 5.67 -8.80 -3.91
C GLY A 136 4.30 -9.23 -4.43
N ALA A 137 4.20 -10.37 -5.13
CA ALA A 137 2.91 -10.89 -5.56
C ALA A 137 2.14 -11.49 -4.37
N LEU A 138 0.85 -11.21 -4.28
CA LEU A 138 0.00 -11.74 -3.22
C LEU A 138 -0.27 -13.24 -3.41
N ILE A 139 -0.10 -14.02 -2.37
CA ILE A 139 -0.41 -15.45 -2.34
C ILE A 139 -1.71 -15.66 -1.57
N VAL A 140 -2.72 -16.20 -2.24
CA VAL A 140 -4.06 -16.42 -1.68
C VAL A 140 -4.46 -17.87 -1.83
N SER A 141 -5.01 -18.45 -0.78
CA SER A 141 -5.63 -19.78 -0.83
C SER A 141 -7.04 -19.65 -1.40
N VAL A 142 -7.22 -20.10 -2.64
CA VAL A 142 -8.52 -20.13 -3.32
C VAL A 142 -8.95 -21.59 -3.45
N ASN A 143 -10.07 -21.97 -2.81
CA ASN A 143 -10.57 -23.35 -2.77
C ASN A 143 -9.50 -24.37 -2.33
N GLY A 144 -8.67 -23.99 -1.35
CA GLY A 144 -7.61 -24.84 -0.78
C GLY A 144 -6.34 -24.95 -1.64
N LYS A 145 -6.23 -24.17 -2.73
CA LYS A 145 -5.02 -24.10 -3.55
C LYS A 145 -4.39 -22.71 -3.44
N ALA A 146 -3.07 -22.67 -3.28
CA ALA A 146 -2.33 -21.41 -3.28
C ALA A 146 -2.24 -20.88 -4.73
N GLU A 147 -2.75 -19.68 -4.93
CA GLU A 147 -2.69 -18.96 -6.20
C GLU A 147 -1.91 -17.65 -6.03
N ARG A 148 -1.22 -17.24 -7.11
CA ARG A 148 -0.35 -16.06 -7.14
C ARG A 148 -0.99 -14.93 -7.93
N TYR A 149 -1.03 -13.73 -7.34
CA TYR A 149 -1.63 -12.54 -7.95
C TYR A 149 -0.64 -11.37 -7.97
N ILE A 150 -0.45 -10.77 -9.14
CA ILE A 150 0.45 -9.63 -9.35
C ILE A 150 -0.28 -8.29 -9.43
N SER A 151 -1.61 -8.33 -9.57
CA SER A 151 -2.47 -7.15 -9.66
C SER A 151 -3.87 -7.49 -9.18
N GLY A 152 -4.61 -6.48 -8.73
CA GLY A 152 -5.99 -6.59 -8.26
C GLY A 152 -6.30 -5.49 -7.24
N GLU A 153 -7.57 -5.33 -6.95
CA GLU A 153 -8.06 -4.38 -5.95
C GLU A 153 -8.76 -5.14 -4.82
N VAL A 154 -8.16 -5.12 -3.63
CA VAL A 154 -8.74 -5.75 -2.44
C VAL A 154 -9.92 -4.91 -1.95
N GLN A 155 -11.10 -5.54 -1.88
CA GLN A 155 -12.31 -4.91 -1.34
C GLN A 155 -12.31 -5.00 0.19
N ILE A 156 -12.68 -3.89 0.83
CA ILE A 156 -12.79 -3.77 2.29
C ILE A 156 -14.25 -4.05 2.68
N TYR A 157 -14.47 -5.02 3.54
CA TYR A 157 -15.78 -5.33 4.13
C TYR A 157 -15.82 -4.95 5.60
#